data_8b5a634c095573174623923b15fe4b5b
#
_entry.id   8b5a634c095573174623923b15fe4b5b
#
_cell.length_a   1.000
_cell.length_b   1.000
_cell.length_c   1.000
_cell.angle_alpha   90.00
_cell.angle_beta   90.00
_cell.angle_gamma   90.00
#
_symmetry.space_group_name_H-M   'P 1'
#
loop_
_entity.id
_entity.type
_entity.pdbx_description
1 polymer ?
#
loop_
_entity_poly.entity_id
_entity_poly.type
_entity_poly.pdbx_seq_one_letter_code
_entity_poly.pdbx_strand_id
1 'polypeptide(L)'
;MGDVNYIIMLALPKDSAIAMASKFCGFDIDYDSADMGDVVGELANVLAGDIVARMSKEDLKITMSLPTIMRGHDVEPLLPRGLPLEKLSFSMPEGSFMLKVAGAKSGDLVGRKPGT
;
A
#
# COMPACT_ATOMS: atom_id res chain seq x y z
N MET A 1 2.18 12.52 23.89
CA MET A 1 2.33 12.33 22.46
C MET A 1 1.61 11.07 22.03
N GLY A 2 0.71 11.17 21.09
CA GLY A 2 0.05 10.01 20.55
C GLY A 2 0.88 9.42 19.41
N ASP A 3 0.87 8.10 19.30
CA ASP A 3 1.42 7.44 18.14
C ASP A 3 0.53 7.68 16.94
N VAL A 4 1.13 7.78 15.77
CA VAL A 4 0.39 7.94 14.52
C VAL A 4 0.53 6.64 13.72
N ASN A 5 -0.60 6.13 13.30
CA ASN A 5 -0.66 4.95 12.44
C ASN A 5 -0.89 5.38 11.01
N TYR A 6 -0.22 4.71 10.09
CA TYR A 6 -0.39 4.98 8.66
C TYR A 6 -0.90 3.73 7.95
N ILE A 7 -1.83 3.94 7.06
CA ILE A 7 -2.22 2.91 6.10
C ILE A 7 -1.65 3.31 4.76
N ILE A 8 -0.90 2.42 4.16
CA ILE A 8 -0.31 2.64 2.83
C ILE A 8 -0.97 1.64 1.89
N MET A 9 -1.57 2.16 0.83
CA MET A 9 -2.23 1.34 -0.17
C MET A 9 -1.57 1.56 -1.52
N LEU A 10 -1.12 0.47 -2.12
CA LEU A 10 -0.56 0.50 -3.47
C LEU A 10 -1.63 -0.05 -4.42
N ALA A 11 -2.07 0.78 -5.34
CA ALA A 11 -3.05 0.39 -6.35
C ALA A 11 -2.37 0.28 -7.72
N LEU A 12 -2.39 -0.91 -8.27
CA LEU A 12 -1.78 -1.22 -9.55
C LEU A 12 -2.86 -1.59 -10.56
N PRO A 13 -3.03 -0.80 -11.64
CA PRO A 13 -3.82 -1.27 -12.77
C PRO A 13 -3.26 -2.60 -13.30
N LYS A 14 -4.13 -3.41 -13.88
CA LYS A 14 -3.74 -4.75 -14.33
C LYS A 14 -2.48 -4.74 -15.20
N ASP A 15 -2.44 -3.87 -16.21
CA ASP A 15 -1.30 -3.83 -17.12
C ASP A 15 -0.02 -3.40 -16.41
N SER A 16 -0.14 -2.47 -15.48
CA SER A 16 1.01 -2.03 -14.68
C SER A 16 1.52 -3.16 -13.78
N ALA A 17 0.60 -3.89 -13.16
CA ALA A 17 0.97 -5.03 -12.31
C ALA A 17 1.73 -6.08 -13.12
N ILE A 18 1.25 -6.42 -14.31
CA ILE A 18 1.89 -7.39 -15.18
C ILE A 18 3.30 -6.92 -15.56
N ALA A 19 3.42 -5.68 -16.00
CA ALA A 19 4.71 -5.14 -16.44
C ALA A 19 5.71 -5.03 -15.29
N MET A 20 5.26 -4.56 -14.14
CA MET A 20 6.14 -4.42 -12.98
C MET A 20 6.58 -5.79 -12.44
N ALA A 21 5.67 -6.75 -12.40
CA ALA A 21 6.00 -8.11 -11.96
C ALA A 21 7.02 -8.75 -12.88
N SER A 22 6.84 -8.59 -14.20
CA SER A 22 7.80 -9.11 -15.17
C SER A 22 9.19 -8.50 -14.98
N LYS A 23 9.25 -7.21 -14.78
CA LYS A 23 10.52 -6.52 -14.56
C LYS A 23 11.17 -6.96 -13.26
N PHE A 24 10.39 -7.08 -12.20
CA PHE A 24 10.89 -7.45 -10.88
C PHE A 24 11.42 -8.89 -10.85
N CYS A 25 10.71 -9.82 -11.51
CA CYS A 25 11.06 -11.23 -11.51
C CYS A 25 11.99 -11.63 -12.63
N GLY A 26 12.03 -10.88 -13.73
CA GLY A 26 12.80 -11.23 -14.92
C GLY A 26 12.09 -12.21 -15.86
N PHE A 27 10.84 -12.53 -15.59
CA PHE A 27 10.01 -13.37 -16.44
C PHE A 27 8.53 -13.04 -16.24
N ASP A 28 7.69 -13.45 -17.18
CA ASP A 28 6.27 -13.12 -17.12
C ASP A 28 5.54 -13.96 -16.08
N ILE A 29 4.63 -13.30 -15.37
CA ILE A 29 3.79 -13.93 -14.36
C ILE A 29 2.33 -13.72 -14.74
N ASP A 30 1.55 -14.79 -14.72
CA ASP A 30 0.13 -14.75 -15.02
C ASP A 30 -0.59 -13.88 -13.96
N TYR A 31 -1.37 -12.91 -14.45
CA TYR A 31 -2.09 -12.00 -13.57
C TYR A 31 -3.02 -12.72 -12.59
N ASP A 32 -3.66 -13.79 -13.01
CA ASP A 32 -4.63 -14.50 -12.19
C ASP A 32 -4.00 -15.58 -11.29
N SER A 33 -2.67 -15.67 -11.29
CA SER A 33 -1.97 -16.65 -10.46
C SER A 33 -1.77 -16.17 -9.03
N ALA A 34 -1.55 -17.13 -8.14
CA ALA A 34 -1.15 -16.82 -6.76
C ALA A 34 0.22 -16.13 -6.74
N ASP A 35 1.09 -16.46 -7.68
CA ASP A 35 2.42 -15.86 -7.77
C ASP A 35 2.34 -14.34 -7.98
N MET A 36 1.33 -13.88 -8.71
CA MET A 36 1.13 -12.43 -8.90
C MET A 36 0.86 -11.74 -7.55
N GLY A 37 0.05 -12.35 -6.71
CA GLY A 37 -0.22 -11.82 -5.37
C GLY A 37 1.05 -11.74 -4.54
N ASP A 38 1.88 -12.78 -4.60
CA ASP A 38 3.14 -12.82 -3.87
C ASP A 38 4.09 -11.71 -4.35
N VAL A 39 4.19 -11.51 -5.66
CA VAL A 39 5.05 -10.46 -6.21
C VAL A 39 4.56 -9.07 -5.86
N VAL A 40 3.25 -8.82 -5.98
CA VAL A 40 2.68 -7.53 -5.61
C VAL A 40 2.88 -7.26 -4.11
N GLY A 41 2.74 -8.30 -3.28
CA GLY A 41 3.02 -8.20 -1.86
C GLY A 41 4.47 -7.81 -1.58
N GLU A 42 5.43 -8.40 -2.30
CA GLU A 42 6.83 -8.04 -2.16
C GLU A 42 7.11 -6.61 -2.61
N LEU A 43 6.50 -6.17 -3.71
CA LEU A 43 6.62 -4.79 -4.17
C LEU A 43 6.09 -3.82 -3.11
N ALA A 44 4.94 -4.14 -2.51
CA ALA A 44 4.38 -3.33 -1.45
C ALA A 44 5.29 -3.28 -0.22
N ASN A 45 5.88 -4.41 0.15
CA ASN A 45 6.82 -4.47 1.27
C ASN A 45 8.09 -3.66 1.02
N VAL A 46 8.64 -3.73 -0.19
CA VAL A 46 9.84 -2.96 -0.55
C VAL A 46 9.53 -1.47 -0.46
N LEU A 47 8.40 -1.05 -1.02
CA LEU A 47 8.01 0.35 -0.99
C LEU A 47 7.76 0.84 0.44
N ALA A 48 7.00 0.08 1.21
CA ALA A 48 6.71 0.44 2.60
C ALA A 48 7.99 0.46 3.45
N GLY A 49 8.89 -0.49 3.22
CA GLY A 49 10.18 -0.52 3.91
C GLY A 49 11.04 0.70 3.62
N ASP A 50 11.03 1.16 2.37
CA ASP A 50 11.74 2.37 2.00
C ASP A 50 11.16 3.61 2.69
N ILE A 51 9.83 3.69 2.75
CA ILE A 51 9.14 4.78 3.45
C ILE A 51 9.50 4.76 4.94
N VAL A 52 9.44 3.59 5.57
CA VAL A 52 9.78 3.45 6.99
C VAL A 52 11.23 3.88 7.25
N ALA A 53 12.15 3.46 6.39
CA ALA A 53 13.56 3.84 6.53
C ALA A 53 13.77 5.35 6.45
N ARG A 54 13.05 6.01 5.53
CA ARG A 54 13.13 7.47 5.39
C ARG A 54 12.53 8.18 6.61
N MET A 55 11.42 7.68 7.12
CA MET A 55 10.78 8.25 8.31
C MET A 55 11.60 8.06 9.57
N SER A 56 12.33 6.95 9.67
CA SER A 56 13.21 6.70 10.82
C SER A 56 14.33 7.74 10.94
N LYS A 57 14.74 8.34 9.82
CA LYS A 57 15.72 9.42 9.83
C LYS A 57 15.17 10.69 10.46
N GLU A 58 13.87 10.82 10.56
CA GLU A 58 13.18 11.94 11.20
C GLU A 58 12.75 11.61 12.64
N ASP A 59 13.39 10.61 13.24
CA ASP A 59 13.11 10.14 14.61
C ASP A 59 11.69 9.59 14.79
N LEU A 60 11.08 9.13 13.71
CA LEU A 60 9.76 8.51 13.76
C LEU A 60 9.91 7.00 13.83
N LYS A 61 9.38 6.41 14.88
CA LYS A 61 9.43 4.96 15.09
C LYS A 61 8.19 4.34 14.46
N ILE A 62 8.39 3.55 13.41
CA ILE A 62 7.30 2.97 12.65
C ILE A 62 7.46 1.45 12.58
N THR A 63 6.38 0.75 12.85
CA THR A 63 6.31 -0.70 12.73
C THR A 63 5.41 -1.05 11.54
N MET A 64 5.84 -2.00 10.72
CA MET A 64 5.09 -2.45 9.56
C MET A 64 4.30 -3.72 9.87
N SER A 65 3.09 -3.80 9.33
CA SER A 65 2.37 -5.07 9.27
C SER A 65 2.63 -5.77 7.94
N LEU A 66 2.23 -7.02 7.84
CA LEU A 66 2.23 -7.72 6.56
C LEU A 66 1.16 -7.12 5.66
N PRO A 67 1.39 -7.07 4.35
CA PRO A 67 0.41 -6.51 3.43
C PRO A 67 -0.78 -7.46 3.23
N THR A 68 -1.93 -6.87 2.98
CA THR A 68 -3.09 -7.59 2.49
C THR A 68 -3.22 -7.31 1.01
N ILE A 69 -3.33 -8.35 0.22
CA ILE A 69 -3.38 -8.24 -1.24
C ILE A 69 -4.80 -8.55 -1.71
N MET A 70 -5.35 -7.67 -2.53
CA MET A 70 -6.66 -7.86 -3.12
C MET A 70 -6.59 -7.66 -4.62
N ARG A 71 -7.35 -8.48 -5.34
CA ARG A 71 -7.45 -8.41 -6.79
C ARG A 71 -8.94 -8.29 -7.14
N GLY A 72 -9.25 -7.38 -8.05
CA GLY A 72 -10.64 -7.20 -8.43
C GLY A 72 -10.84 -5.96 -9.29
N HIS A 73 -12.09 -5.63 -9.53
CA HIS A 73 -12.51 -4.44 -10.26
C HIS A 73 -13.04 -3.43 -9.26
N ASP A 74 -12.65 -2.16 -9.43
CA ASP A 74 -13.16 -1.05 -8.62
C ASP A 74 -13.06 -1.32 -7.11
N VAL A 75 -11.95 -1.90 -6.70
CA VAL A 75 -11.71 -2.18 -5.28
C VAL A 75 -11.47 -0.86 -4.55
N GLU A 76 -12.26 -0.61 -3.53
CA GLU A 76 -12.14 0.60 -2.74
C GLU A 76 -12.12 0.25 -1.25
N PRO A 77 -11.05 0.62 -0.54
CA PRO A 77 -11.01 0.41 0.90
C PRO A 77 -11.94 1.40 1.60
N LEU A 78 -12.69 0.90 2.57
CA LEU A 78 -13.53 1.74 3.41
C LEU A 78 -12.74 2.11 4.65
N LEU A 79 -12.30 3.36 4.70
CA LEU A 79 -11.54 3.89 5.82
C LEU A 79 -12.45 4.66 6.77
N PRO A 80 -12.06 4.77 8.05
CA PRO A 80 -12.78 5.62 8.98
C PRO A 80 -12.88 7.05 8.45
N ARG A 81 -14.01 7.70 8.72
CA ARG A 81 -14.23 9.08 8.26
C ARG A 81 -13.25 10.04 8.92
N GLY A 82 -12.89 11.06 8.17
CA GLY A 82 -12.08 12.15 8.69
C GLY A 82 -10.59 11.87 8.76
N LEU A 83 -10.13 10.73 8.23
CA LEU A 83 -8.70 10.48 8.17
C LEU A 83 -8.07 11.34 7.08
N PRO A 84 -6.96 12.03 7.38
CA PRO A 84 -6.19 12.68 6.34
C PRO A 84 -5.73 11.65 5.32
N LEU A 85 -5.94 11.95 4.05
CA LEU A 85 -5.60 11.04 2.96
C LEU A 85 -4.83 11.80 1.89
N GLU A 86 -3.66 11.28 1.55
CA GLU A 86 -2.86 11.76 0.43
C GLU A 86 -2.87 10.74 -0.68
N LYS A 87 -3.07 11.20 -1.89
CA LYS A 87 -3.00 10.36 -3.09
C LYS A 87 -1.85 10.82 -3.93
N LEU A 88 -0.99 9.88 -4.30
CA LEU A 88 0.16 10.13 -5.14
C LEU A 88 0.05 9.24 -6.37
N SER A 89 0.10 9.86 -7.55
CA SER A 89 0.08 9.13 -8.80
C SER A 89 1.47 9.13 -9.41
N PHE A 90 1.89 7.97 -9.87
CA PHE A 90 3.22 7.79 -10.45
C PHE A 90 3.08 7.24 -11.86
N SER A 91 3.97 7.68 -12.73
CA SER A 91 4.05 7.20 -14.10
C SER A 91 5.47 6.74 -14.36
N MET A 92 5.62 5.56 -14.94
CA MET A 92 6.90 4.97 -15.27
C MET A 92 6.77 4.19 -16.58
N PRO A 93 7.89 3.80 -17.22
CA PRO A 93 7.80 3.07 -18.49
C PRO A 93 6.93 1.80 -18.42
N GLU A 94 6.88 1.15 -17.26
CA GLU A 94 6.10 -0.08 -17.06
C GLU A 94 4.61 0.19 -16.89
N GLY A 95 4.22 1.45 -16.66
CA GLY A 95 2.83 1.82 -16.46
C GLY A 95 2.65 2.80 -15.31
N SER A 96 1.43 3.14 -15.01
CA SER A 96 1.11 4.03 -13.90
C SER A 96 0.63 3.24 -12.68
N PHE A 97 0.79 3.83 -11.53
CA PHE A 97 0.24 3.28 -10.29
C PHE A 97 -0.10 4.40 -9.33
N MET A 98 -0.88 4.08 -8.32
CA MET A 98 -1.31 5.05 -7.33
C MET A 98 -0.93 4.58 -5.93
N LEU A 99 -0.44 5.51 -5.13
CA LEU A 99 -0.16 5.29 -3.73
C LEU A 99 -1.11 6.16 -2.91
N LYS A 100 -1.82 5.54 -1.98
CA LYS A 100 -2.66 6.26 -1.03
C LYS A 100 -2.09 6.08 0.35
N VAL A 101 -1.94 7.17 1.08
CA VAL A 101 -1.43 7.16 2.44
C VAL A 101 -2.43 7.85 3.33
N ALA A 102 -2.94 7.12 4.30
CA ALA A 102 -3.85 7.67 5.31
C ALA A 102 -3.17 7.61 6.65
N GLY A 103 -3.27 8.70 7.41
CA GLY A 103 -2.69 8.78 8.75
C GLY A 103 -3.78 8.94 9.80
N ALA A 104 -3.57 8.30 10.95
CA ALA A 104 -4.49 8.38 12.07
C ALA A 104 -3.75 8.22 13.37
N LYS A 105 -4.29 8.82 14.43
CA LYS A 105 -3.77 8.60 15.77
C LYS A 105 -4.06 7.16 16.20
N SER A 106 -3.25 6.66 17.11
CA SER A 106 -3.45 5.34 17.66
C SER A 106 -4.88 5.18 18.19
N GLY A 107 -5.54 4.13 17.74
CA GLY A 107 -6.92 3.84 18.10
C GLY A 107 -7.95 4.23 17.05
N ASP A 108 -7.65 5.18 16.17
CA ASP A 108 -8.61 5.61 15.14
C ASP A 108 -8.84 4.54 14.08
N LEU A 109 -7.84 3.69 13.83
CA LEU A 109 -7.91 2.63 12.84
C LEU A 109 -8.40 1.30 13.42
N VAL A 110 -8.49 1.21 14.72
CA VAL A 110 -9.00 0.02 15.40
C VAL A 110 -10.48 0.23 15.66
N GLY A 111 -11.31 -0.58 15.08
CA GLY A 111 -12.75 -0.50 15.09
C GLY A 111 -13.35 0.54 16.01
N ARG A 112 -14.00 1.54 15.44
CA ARG A 112 -14.68 2.55 16.23
C ARG A 112 -15.79 1.90 17.04
N LYS A 113 -15.89 2.33 18.28
CA LYS A 113 -17.03 1.93 19.08
C LYS A 113 -18.30 2.51 18.45
N PRO A 114 -19.42 1.78 18.48
CA PRO A 114 -20.68 2.34 17.98
C PRO A 114 -20.98 3.66 18.66
N GLY A 115 -21.38 4.64 17.87
CA GLY A 115 -21.74 5.95 18.39
C GLY A 115 -20.60 6.92 18.61
N THR A 116 -19.38 6.56 18.27
CA THR A 116 -18.22 7.46 18.40
C THR A 116 -17.72 7.95 17.07
#